data_88e3057fa36d7380dbdc6a3da30a5986
#
_entry.id   88e3057fa36d7380dbdc6a3da30a5986
#
_cell.length_a   1.000
_cell.length_b   1.000
_cell.length_c   1.000
_cell.angle_alpha   90.00
_cell.angle_beta   90.00
_cell.angle_gamma   90.00
#
_symmetry.space_group_name_H-M   'P 1'
#
loop_
_entity.id
_entity.type
_entity.pdbx_description
1 polymer ?
#
loop_
_entity_poly.entity_id
_entity_poly.type
_entity_poly.pdbx_seq_one_letter_code
_entity_poly.pdbx_strand_id
1 'polypeptide(L)'
;MAAVLMYTTAQCPYCVRAEQLLRARGVADIEHIRIDLEPDRRAEMMTRTGRRTVPQIYIGEHHVGGFDDLRALDIAGGLSSLLAG
;
A
#
# COMPACT_ATOMS: atom_id res chain seq x y z
N MET A 1 2.91 -12.58 -10.20
CA MET A 1 2.51 -11.85 -8.99
C MET A 1 2.04 -10.46 -9.35
N ALA A 2 1.01 -9.96 -8.73
CA ALA A 2 0.52 -8.62 -8.98
C ALA A 2 1.51 -7.57 -8.49
N ALA A 3 1.57 -6.45 -9.20
CA ALA A 3 2.44 -5.33 -8.79
C ALA A 3 1.89 -4.68 -7.53
N VAL A 4 2.79 -4.29 -6.62
CA VAL A 4 2.42 -3.61 -5.38
C VAL A 4 2.95 -2.19 -5.40
N LEU A 5 2.06 -1.24 -5.12
CA LEU A 5 2.39 0.18 -5.06
C LEU A 5 1.92 0.73 -3.73
N MET A 6 2.74 1.59 -3.13
CA MET A 6 2.40 2.21 -1.86
C MET A 6 2.73 3.70 -1.88
N TYR A 7 1.71 4.52 -1.65
CA TYR A 7 1.93 5.94 -1.33
C TYR A 7 2.39 6.02 0.12
N THR A 8 3.50 6.71 0.35
CA THR A 8 4.18 6.70 1.64
C THR A 8 4.84 8.05 1.95
N THR A 9 5.37 8.19 3.15
CA THR A 9 6.20 9.33 3.56
C THR A 9 7.44 8.79 4.29
N ALA A 10 8.43 9.67 4.52
CA ALA A 10 9.70 9.27 5.14
C ALA A 10 9.52 8.73 6.56
N GLN A 11 8.64 9.36 7.35
CA GLN A 11 8.46 9.00 8.75
C GLN A 11 7.03 8.54 8.97
N CYS A 12 6.78 7.28 8.62
CA CYS A 12 5.46 6.69 8.73
C CYS A 12 5.58 5.28 9.30
N PRO A 13 5.37 5.10 10.62
CA PRO A 13 5.45 3.78 11.24
C PRO A 13 4.49 2.77 10.62
N TYR A 14 3.29 3.20 10.25
CA TYR A 14 2.31 2.31 9.61
C TYR A 14 2.73 1.90 8.21
N CYS A 15 3.44 2.79 7.49
CA CYS A 15 4.01 2.43 6.19
C CYS A 15 5.07 1.34 6.34
N VAL A 16 5.91 1.45 7.37
CA VAL A 16 6.92 0.42 7.68
C VAL A 16 6.25 -0.90 8.01
N ARG A 17 5.21 -0.88 8.84
CA ARG A 17 4.47 -2.10 9.20
C ARG A 17 3.81 -2.74 7.99
N ALA A 18 3.24 -1.93 7.11
CA ALA A 18 2.61 -2.42 5.88
C ALA A 18 3.64 -3.09 4.98
N GLU A 19 4.79 -2.48 4.83
CA GLU A 19 5.88 -3.05 4.03
C GLU A 19 6.36 -4.36 4.63
N GLN A 20 6.54 -4.42 5.94
CA GLN A 20 6.96 -5.65 6.62
C GLN A 20 5.97 -6.78 6.38
N LEU A 21 4.67 -6.49 6.48
CA LEU A 21 3.66 -7.51 6.23
C LEU A 21 3.69 -8.00 4.78
N LEU A 22 3.79 -7.10 3.82
CA LEU A 22 3.86 -7.46 2.41
C LEU A 22 5.07 -8.33 2.13
N ARG A 23 6.23 -7.97 2.67
CA ARG A 23 7.45 -8.76 2.47
C ARG A 23 7.35 -10.12 3.14
N ALA A 24 6.71 -10.21 4.31
CA ALA A 24 6.47 -11.49 4.98
C ALA A 24 5.56 -12.41 4.14
N ARG A 25 4.76 -11.86 3.24
CA ARG A 25 3.93 -12.62 2.32
C ARG A 25 4.57 -12.84 0.96
N GLY A 26 5.87 -12.57 0.84
CA GLY A 26 6.65 -12.88 -0.37
C GLY A 26 6.77 -11.76 -1.38
N VAL A 27 6.33 -10.54 -1.06
CA VAL A 27 6.48 -9.41 -1.97
C VAL A 27 7.92 -8.94 -1.94
N ALA A 28 8.61 -9.05 -3.09
CA ALA A 28 10.01 -8.62 -3.23
C ALA A 28 10.11 -7.15 -3.61
N ASP A 29 9.25 -6.71 -4.53
CA ASP A 29 9.32 -5.35 -5.08
C ASP A 29 8.06 -4.58 -4.74
N ILE A 30 8.25 -3.42 -4.12
CA ILE A 30 7.18 -2.48 -3.80
C ILE A 30 7.56 -1.14 -4.40
N GLU A 31 6.69 -0.61 -5.25
CA GLU A 31 6.87 0.74 -5.78
C GLU A 31 6.43 1.73 -4.71
N HIS A 32 7.38 2.55 -4.25
CA HIS A 32 7.11 3.57 -3.24
C HIS A 32 6.91 4.92 -3.92
N ILE A 33 5.81 5.60 -3.59
CA ILE A 33 5.57 6.97 -4.05
C ILE A 33 5.63 7.87 -2.83
N ARG A 34 6.69 8.68 -2.75
CA ARG A 34 6.93 9.57 -1.61
C ARG A 34 6.14 10.86 -1.79
N ILE A 35 4.98 10.94 -1.19
CA ILE A 35 4.11 12.12 -1.31
C ILE A 35 4.62 13.33 -0.54
N ASP A 36 5.56 13.12 0.37
CA ASP A 36 6.23 14.22 1.06
C ASP A 36 7.28 14.90 0.18
N LEU A 37 7.77 14.21 -0.84
CA LEU A 37 8.73 14.75 -1.80
C LEU A 37 8.06 15.22 -3.09
N GLU A 38 6.88 14.68 -3.40
CA GLU A 38 6.19 14.91 -4.65
C GLU A 38 4.75 15.35 -4.39
N PRO A 39 4.52 16.68 -4.19
CA PRO A 39 3.18 17.20 -3.87
C PRO A 39 2.10 16.83 -4.89
N ASP A 40 2.46 16.76 -6.18
CA ASP A 40 1.52 16.35 -7.22
C ASP A 40 1.02 14.92 -7.02
N ARG A 41 1.89 14.05 -6.52
CA ARG A 41 1.53 12.67 -6.24
C ARG A 41 0.62 12.57 -5.02
N ARG A 42 0.73 13.50 -4.07
CA ARG A 42 -0.20 13.59 -2.95
C ARG A 42 -1.61 13.91 -3.46
N ALA A 43 -1.73 14.88 -4.35
CA ALA A 43 -3.03 15.23 -4.95
C ALA A 43 -3.60 14.04 -5.73
N GLU A 44 -2.76 13.35 -6.48
CA GLU A 44 -3.14 12.12 -7.19
C GLU A 44 -3.69 11.06 -6.22
N MET A 45 -2.99 10.82 -5.11
CA MET A 45 -3.43 9.88 -4.10
C MET A 45 -4.80 10.22 -3.56
N MET A 46 -5.00 11.48 -3.19
CA MET A 46 -6.28 11.95 -2.63
C MET A 46 -7.43 11.79 -3.62
N THR A 47 -7.20 12.12 -4.88
CA THR A 47 -8.18 11.96 -5.94
C THR A 47 -8.49 10.49 -6.19
N ARG A 48 -7.45 9.67 -6.25
CA ARG A 48 -7.55 8.26 -6.60
C ARG A 48 -8.17 7.42 -5.49
N THR A 49 -7.79 7.69 -4.23
CA THR A 49 -8.21 6.88 -3.07
C THR A 49 -9.34 7.47 -2.28
N GLY A 50 -9.58 8.77 -2.40
CA GLY A 50 -10.50 9.49 -1.53
C GLY A 50 -9.99 9.68 -0.11
N ARG A 51 -8.72 9.38 0.15
CA ARG A 51 -8.12 9.44 1.50
C ARG A 51 -6.90 10.34 1.51
N ARG A 52 -6.57 10.86 2.69
CA ARG A 52 -5.44 11.77 2.90
C ARG A 52 -4.28 11.12 3.65
N THR A 53 -4.49 9.92 4.19
CA THR A 53 -3.53 9.25 5.05
C THR A 53 -2.61 8.33 4.27
N VAL A 54 -1.44 8.05 4.82
CA VAL A 54 -0.51 7.05 4.32
C VAL A 54 -0.36 5.95 5.38
N PRO A 55 -0.08 4.71 5.00
CA PRO A 55 0.11 4.26 3.63
C PRO A 55 -1.21 4.17 2.88
N GLN A 56 -1.16 4.25 1.55
CA GLN A 56 -2.26 3.85 0.67
C GLN A 56 -1.70 2.83 -0.29
N ILE A 57 -2.25 1.63 -0.28
CA ILE A 57 -1.67 0.46 -0.92
C ILE A 57 -2.55 0.00 -2.07
N TYR A 58 -1.90 -0.27 -3.21
CA TYR A 58 -2.53 -0.89 -4.37
C TYR A 58 -1.86 -2.22 -4.66
N ILE A 59 -2.66 -3.23 -4.96
CA ILE A 59 -2.17 -4.52 -5.47
C ILE A 59 -2.81 -4.67 -6.84
N GLY A 60 -1.98 -4.54 -7.90
CA GLY A 60 -2.50 -4.36 -9.23
C GLY A 60 -3.34 -3.09 -9.27
N GLU A 61 -4.58 -3.19 -9.73
CA GLU A 61 -5.51 -2.06 -9.76
C GLU A 61 -6.41 -2.01 -8.53
N HIS A 62 -6.29 -2.98 -7.63
CA HIS A 62 -7.12 -3.06 -6.44
C HIS A 62 -6.59 -2.13 -5.35
N HIS A 63 -7.43 -1.20 -4.90
CA HIS A 63 -7.10 -0.33 -3.77
C HIS A 63 -7.37 -1.06 -2.47
N VAL A 64 -6.31 -1.44 -1.77
CA VAL A 64 -6.42 -2.09 -0.46
C VAL A 64 -6.77 -1.07 0.62
N GLY A 65 -6.06 0.04 0.63
CA GLY A 65 -6.20 1.09 1.65
C GLY A 65 -4.97 1.22 2.50
N GLY A 66 -5.15 1.46 3.80
CA GLY A 66 -4.05 1.63 4.75
C GLY A 66 -3.60 0.31 5.36
N PHE A 67 -2.78 0.43 6.41
CA PHE A 67 -2.25 -0.76 7.09
C PHE A 67 -3.35 -1.61 7.73
N ASP A 68 -4.34 -0.97 8.38
CA ASP A 68 -5.42 -1.73 9.03
C ASP A 68 -6.22 -2.52 8.00
N ASP A 69 -6.46 -1.91 6.83
CA ASP A 69 -7.15 -2.58 5.73
C ASP A 69 -6.34 -3.77 5.22
N LEU A 70 -5.02 -3.58 5.07
CA LEU A 70 -4.11 -4.63 4.62
C LEU A 70 -4.09 -5.80 5.61
N ARG A 71 -4.01 -5.48 6.90
CA ARG A 71 -3.99 -6.49 7.95
C ARG A 71 -5.29 -7.29 7.98
N ALA A 72 -6.42 -6.60 7.88
CA ALA A 72 -7.72 -7.26 7.86
C ALA A 72 -7.85 -8.21 6.67
N LEU A 73 -7.38 -7.75 5.50
CA LEU A 73 -7.37 -8.57 4.30
C LEU A 73 -6.49 -9.81 4.46
N ASP A 74 -5.33 -9.65 5.10
CA ASP A 74 -4.41 -10.76 5.35
C ASP A 74 -5.04 -11.78 6.30
N ILE A 75 -5.65 -11.32 7.39
CA ILE A 75 -6.30 -12.19 8.37
C ILE A 75 -7.44 -12.98 7.73
N ALA A 76 -8.18 -12.34 6.84
CA ALA A 76 -9.30 -12.97 6.13
C ALA A 76 -8.84 -13.94 5.03
N GLY A 77 -7.54 -14.00 4.73
CA GLY A 77 -7.00 -14.89 3.69
C GLY A 77 -7.07 -14.33 2.28
N GLY A 78 -7.53 -13.08 2.11
CA GLY A 78 -7.67 -12.47 0.80
C GLY A 78 -6.39 -11.88 0.21
N LEU A 79 -5.40 -11.61 1.06
CA LEU A 79 -4.17 -10.96 0.61
C LEU A 79 -3.39 -11.88 -0.35
N SER A 80 -3.25 -13.15 -0.02
CA SER A 80 -2.54 -14.11 -0.88
C SER A 80 -3.18 -14.21 -2.25
N SER A 81 -4.51 -14.20 -2.31
CA SER A 81 -5.24 -14.26 -3.57
C SER A 81 -4.98 -13.05 -4.44
N LEU A 82 -4.97 -11.85 -3.85
CA LEU A 82 -4.66 -10.63 -4.59
C LEU A 82 -3.23 -10.61 -5.08
N LEU A 83 -2.29 -11.06 -4.26
CA LEU A 83 -0.88 -11.08 -4.64
C LEU A 83 -0.59 -12.09 -5.74
N ALA A 84 -1.32 -13.19 -5.75
CA ALA A 84 -1.16 -14.23 -6.79
C ALA A 84 -1.67 -13.77 -8.16
N GLY A 85 -2.61 -12.85 -8.12
CA GLY A 85 -3.32 -12.35 -9.26
C GLY A 85 -2.69 -11.84 -10.35
#